data_7fc191f3a1c40b4a1fcbf37382518016
#
_entry.id   7fc191f3a1c40b4a1fcbf37382518016
#
_cell.length_a   1.000
_cell.length_b   1.000
_cell.length_c   1.000
_cell.angle_alpha   90.00
_cell.angle_beta   90.00
_cell.angle_gamma   90.00
#
_symmetry.space_group_name_H-M   'P 1'
#
loop_
_entity.id
_entity.type
_entity.pdbx_description
1 polymer ?
#
loop_
_entity_poly.entity_id
_entity_poly.type
_entity_poly.pdbx_seq_one_letter_code
_entity_poly.pdbx_strand_id
1 'polypeptide(L)'
;PHQETRTAESAEKFLKRCEDAGITITAVFGGFEGESYADIETTVKTVGLVPEETRSARVQEMKEISDFAKLLGCDTVALHIGFVPEDRESANYKNLLASTQDLLDHIASNSQQLNLETGQETADHLLDFINDVKRDNLFINFDPANMILYGTGDPIEALKKVGKFVRSVHCKDGTWAAEGKRGKEWGCEVPLGDGDVGMENYLRTLDEIGYAGPLTIEREIPEDRERQKADIGQAVDLLVSLKEKIG
;
A
#
# COMPACT_ATOMS: atom_id res chain seq x y z
N PRO A 1 -8.40 -1.18 -10.86
CA PRO A 1 -9.46 -1.37 -11.88
C PRO A 1 -8.91 -1.11 -13.28
N HIS A 2 -9.15 -2.02 -14.24
CA HIS A 2 -8.73 -1.84 -15.63
C HIS A 2 -9.47 -0.68 -16.29
N GLN A 3 -8.81 0.04 -17.20
CA GLN A 3 -9.33 1.26 -17.82
C GLN A 3 -10.72 1.08 -18.45
N GLU A 4 -10.93 -0.02 -19.15
CA GLU A 4 -12.21 -0.38 -19.81
C GLU A 4 -13.37 -0.64 -18.83
N THR A 5 -13.08 -0.87 -17.55
CA THR A 5 -14.07 -1.15 -16.50
C THR A 5 -14.38 0.08 -15.64
N ARG A 6 -13.74 1.23 -15.88
CA ARG A 6 -13.93 2.46 -15.08
C ARG A 6 -15.16 3.25 -15.56
N THR A 7 -16.33 2.62 -15.59
CA THR A 7 -17.60 3.21 -16.04
C THR A 7 -18.63 3.22 -14.91
N ALA A 8 -19.62 4.10 -14.99
CA ALA A 8 -20.73 4.16 -14.03
C ALA A 8 -21.50 2.82 -13.98
N GLU A 9 -21.73 2.20 -15.13
CA GLU A 9 -22.42 0.90 -15.22
C GLU A 9 -21.62 -0.20 -14.50
N SER A 10 -20.30 -0.23 -14.71
CA SER A 10 -19.42 -1.21 -14.02
C SER A 10 -19.37 -0.96 -12.52
N ALA A 11 -19.34 0.30 -12.09
CA ALA A 11 -19.38 0.67 -10.66
C ALA A 11 -20.69 0.18 -10.03
N GLU A 12 -21.83 0.44 -10.63
CA GLU A 12 -23.15 0.00 -10.13
C GLU A 12 -23.21 -1.55 -9.99
N LYS A 13 -22.78 -2.27 -11.03
CA LYS A 13 -22.74 -3.74 -10.99
C LYS A 13 -21.81 -4.28 -9.89
N PHE A 14 -20.66 -3.61 -9.69
CA PHE A 14 -19.71 -4.01 -8.68
C PHE A 14 -20.23 -3.73 -7.28
N LEU A 15 -20.79 -2.55 -7.04
CA LEU A 15 -21.43 -2.17 -5.77
C LEU A 15 -22.53 -3.16 -5.38
N LYS A 16 -23.41 -3.51 -6.34
CA LYS A 16 -24.45 -4.50 -6.07
C LYS A 16 -23.88 -5.86 -5.65
N ARG A 17 -22.80 -6.32 -6.27
CA ARG A 17 -22.12 -7.56 -5.87
C ARG A 17 -21.52 -7.48 -4.47
N CYS A 18 -20.92 -6.33 -4.12
CA CYS A 18 -20.39 -6.10 -2.78
C CYS A 18 -21.52 -6.09 -1.73
N GLU A 19 -22.64 -5.42 -2.03
CA GLU A 19 -23.82 -5.40 -1.16
C GLU A 19 -24.40 -6.81 -0.95
N ASP A 20 -24.61 -7.55 -2.03
CA ASP A 20 -25.13 -8.92 -1.99
C ASP A 20 -24.20 -9.88 -1.20
N ALA A 21 -22.90 -9.58 -1.14
CA ALA A 21 -21.89 -10.33 -0.40
C ALA A 21 -21.60 -9.78 1.01
N GLY A 22 -22.21 -8.68 1.41
CA GLY A 22 -21.93 -8.01 2.68
C GLY A 22 -20.49 -7.43 2.77
N ILE A 23 -19.91 -7.02 1.63
CA ILE A 23 -18.55 -6.48 1.53
C ILE A 23 -18.59 -4.96 1.46
N THR A 24 -17.76 -4.31 2.26
CA THR A 24 -17.51 -2.86 2.19
C THR A 24 -16.19 -2.59 1.47
N ILE A 25 -16.20 -1.68 0.49
CA ILE A 25 -14.98 -1.23 -0.18
C ILE A 25 -14.28 -0.20 0.71
N THR A 26 -13.05 -0.46 1.09
CA THR A 26 -12.27 0.41 2.00
C THR A 26 -11.18 1.21 1.31
N ALA A 27 -10.70 0.73 0.15
CA ALA A 27 -9.73 1.44 -0.69
C ALA A 27 -9.81 0.94 -2.14
N VAL A 28 -9.39 1.79 -3.07
CA VAL A 28 -9.18 1.42 -4.47
C VAL A 28 -7.70 1.62 -4.80
N PHE A 29 -7.00 0.51 -5.05
CA PHE A 29 -5.60 0.53 -5.41
C PHE A 29 -5.39 0.80 -6.90
N GLY A 30 -4.43 1.70 -7.19
CA GLY A 30 -3.86 1.91 -8.51
C GLY A 30 -2.63 1.02 -8.72
N GLY A 31 -2.61 0.34 -9.85
CA GLY A 31 -1.45 -0.36 -10.39
C GLY A 31 -1.40 -0.09 -11.88
N PHE A 32 -0.22 -0.07 -12.47
CA PHE A 32 -0.02 0.44 -13.81
C PHE A 32 0.55 -0.63 -14.74
N GLU A 33 0.18 -0.56 -16.02
CA GLU A 33 0.77 -1.43 -17.02
C GLU A 33 2.29 -1.22 -17.08
N GLY A 34 3.02 -2.32 -17.21
CA GLY A 34 4.49 -2.32 -17.30
C GLY A 34 5.22 -2.28 -15.95
N GLU A 35 4.51 -2.27 -14.81
CA GLU A 35 5.14 -2.51 -13.51
C GLU A 35 5.63 -3.96 -13.40
N SER A 36 6.78 -4.13 -12.80
CA SER A 36 7.37 -5.45 -12.59
C SER A 36 8.09 -5.53 -11.25
N TYR A 37 7.77 -6.57 -10.52
CA TYR A 37 8.35 -6.91 -9.21
C TYR A 37 9.27 -8.13 -9.30
N ALA A 38 9.85 -8.39 -10.47
CA ALA A 38 10.71 -9.56 -10.71
C ALA A 38 11.97 -9.56 -9.82
N ASP A 39 12.57 -8.42 -9.62
CA ASP A 39 13.70 -8.15 -8.72
C ASP A 39 13.68 -6.67 -8.30
N ILE A 40 14.46 -6.33 -7.26
CA ILE A 40 14.49 -4.95 -6.72
C ILE A 40 14.96 -3.95 -7.77
N GLU A 41 15.95 -4.29 -8.61
CA GLU A 41 16.46 -3.38 -9.66
C GLU A 41 15.38 -3.05 -10.69
N THR A 42 14.61 -4.06 -11.10
CA THR A 42 13.48 -3.89 -12.03
C THR A 42 12.36 -3.10 -11.40
N THR A 43 12.04 -3.36 -10.12
CA THR A 43 11.02 -2.64 -9.36
C THR A 43 11.36 -1.14 -9.27
N VAL A 44 12.61 -0.80 -8.96
CA VAL A 44 13.10 0.60 -8.93
C VAL A 44 12.84 1.32 -10.26
N LYS A 45 12.99 0.62 -11.38
CA LYS A 45 12.88 1.21 -12.72
C LYS A 45 11.44 1.29 -13.24
N THR A 46 10.53 0.48 -12.69
CA THR A 46 9.23 0.27 -13.36
C THR A 46 8.02 0.61 -12.49
N VAL A 47 8.15 0.67 -11.16
CA VAL A 47 6.99 0.78 -10.28
C VAL A 47 6.68 2.22 -9.89
N GLY A 48 5.38 2.53 -9.80
CA GLY A 48 4.84 3.76 -9.25
C GLY A 48 5.01 4.99 -10.14
N LEU A 49 5.12 6.14 -9.51
CA LEU A 49 5.24 7.45 -10.16
C LEU A 49 6.68 7.95 -10.29
N VAL A 50 7.65 7.22 -9.73
CA VAL A 50 9.07 7.60 -9.76
C VAL A 50 9.67 7.54 -11.17
N PRO A 51 9.37 6.54 -12.03
CA PRO A 51 9.89 6.50 -13.39
C PRO A 51 9.42 7.71 -14.22
N GLU A 52 10.37 8.51 -14.72
CA GLU A 52 10.08 9.79 -15.38
C GLU A 52 9.28 9.62 -16.69
N GLU A 53 9.60 8.58 -17.46
CA GLU A 53 9.00 8.35 -18.78
C GLU A 53 7.50 8.01 -18.70
N THR A 54 7.06 7.33 -17.65
CA THR A 54 5.68 6.88 -17.47
C THR A 54 4.87 7.76 -16.51
N ARG A 55 5.53 8.61 -15.73
CA ARG A 55 4.91 9.40 -14.64
C ARG A 55 3.66 10.15 -15.07
N SER A 56 3.74 10.93 -16.15
CA SER A 56 2.63 11.75 -16.60
C SER A 56 1.39 10.93 -16.95
N ALA A 57 1.58 9.80 -17.65
CA ALA A 57 0.49 8.90 -18.00
C ALA A 57 -0.12 8.24 -16.76
N ARG A 58 0.72 7.80 -15.81
CA ARG A 58 0.28 7.15 -14.56
C ARG A 58 -0.43 8.12 -13.62
N VAL A 59 0.01 9.37 -13.54
CA VAL A 59 -0.71 10.41 -12.80
C VAL A 59 -2.10 10.61 -13.38
N GLN A 60 -2.22 10.68 -14.71
CA GLN A 60 -3.51 10.81 -15.36
C GLN A 60 -4.39 9.58 -15.11
N GLU A 61 -3.82 8.38 -15.21
CA GLU A 61 -4.52 7.14 -14.92
C GLU A 61 -4.98 7.07 -13.45
N MET A 62 -4.16 7.52 -12.51
CA MET A 62 -4.54 7.55 -11.10
C MET A 62 -5.65 8.56 -10.81
N LYS A 63 -5.73 9.68 -11.54
CA LYS A 63 -6.88 10.60 -11.49
C LYS A 63 -8.16 9.90 -11.96
N GLU A 64 -8.11 9.13 -13.03
CA GLU A 64 -9.26 8.35 -13.51
C GLU A 64 -9.67 7.24 -12.51
N ILE A 65 -8.69 6.61 -11.83
CA ILE A 65 -8.95 5.66 -10.76
C ILE A 65 -9.63 6.33 -9.57
N SER A 66 -9.20 7.55 -9.21
CA SER A 66 -9.87 8.37 -8.19
C SER A 66 -11.32 8.69 -8.57
N ASP A 67 -11.56 9.10 -9.81
CA ASP A 67 -12.92 9.38 -10.30
C ASP A 67 -13.80 8.11 -10.26
N PHE A 68 -13.23 6.96 -10.59
CA PHE A 68 -13.94 5.68 -10.49
C PHE A 68 -14.19 5.28 -9.02
N ALA A 69 -13.23 5.48 -8.12
CA ALA A 69 -13.40 5.24 -6.69
C ALA A 69 -14.53 6.09 -6.10
N LYS A 70 -14.70 7.32 -6.58
CA LYS A 70 -15.84 8.18 -6.23
C LYS A 70 -17.17 7.57 -6.66
N LEU A 71 -17.25 6.96 -7.85
CA LEU A 71 -18.45 6.23 -8.28
C LEU A 71 -18.76 5.03 -7.40
N LEU A 72 -17.73 4.43 -6.80
CA LEU A 72 -17.85 3.33 -5.83
C LEU A 72 -18.19 3.81 -4.40
N GLY A 73 -18.29 5.13 -4.17
CA GLY A 73 -18.50 5.69 -2.84
C GLY A 73 -17.28 5.49 -1.92
N CYS A 74 -16.10 5.24 -2.49
CA CYS A 74 -14.86 5.03 -1.73
C CYS A 74 -14.07 6.35 -1.64
N ASP A 75 -13.73 6.75 -0.42
CA ASP A 75 -12.99 7.97 -0.13
C ASP A 75 -11.47 7.77 -0.08
N THR A 76 -11.00 6.57 -0.29
CA THR A 76 -9.59 6.20 -0.20
C THR A 76 -9.09 5.58 -1.51
N VAL A 77 -8.06 6.17 -2.07
CA VAL A 77 -7.27 5.56 -3.15
C VAL A 77 -5.86 5.29 -2.65
N ALA A 78 -5.20 4.28 -3.20
CA ALA A 78 -3.86 3.90 -2.78
C ALA A 78 -2.99 3.47 -3.96
N LEU A 79 -1.68 3.58 -3.81
CA LEU A 79 -0.70 3.09 -4.78
C LEU A 79 0.67 2.86 -4.13
N HIS A 80 1.52 2.09 -4.79
CA HIS A 80 2.96 2.14 -4.60
C HIS A 80 3.53 3.36 -5.33
N ILE A 81 4.17 4.28 -4.60
CA ILE A 81 4.76 5.48 -5.24
C ILE A 81 6.02 5.15 -6.06
N GLY A 82 6.68 4.03 -5.77
CA GLY A 82 8.00 3.65 -6.27
C GLY A 82 9.11 4.08 -5.32
N PHE A 83 10.36 3.88 -5.70
CA PHE A 83 11.52 4.26 -4.89
C PHE A 83 11.78 5.77 -5.00
N VAL A 84 11.29 6.54 -4.05
CA VAL A 84 11.48 7.99 -4.00
C VAL A 84 12.99 8.31 -3.99
N PRO A 85 13.48 9.21 -4.88
CA PRO A 85 14.90 9.56 -4.89
C PRO A 85 15.38 10.15 -3.56
N GLU A 86 16.51 9.69 -3.04
CA GLU A 86 17.11 10.21 -1.79
C GLU A 86 17.60 11.66 -1.94
N ASP A 87 18.13 11.99 -3.13
CA ASP A 87 18.58 13.37 -3.43
C ASP A 87 17.37 14.26 -3.71
N ARG A 88 16.97 15.02 -2.68
CA ARG A 88 15.85 15.97 -2.72
C ARG A 88 16.10 17.16 -3.67
N GLU A 89 17.35 17.41 -4.05
CA GLU A 89 17.70 18.45 -5.03
C GLU A 89 17.66 17.95 -6.48
N SER A 90 17.58 16.66 -6.69
CA SER A 90 17.48 16.08 -8.03
C SER A 90 16.22 16.54 -8.78
N ALA A 91 16.35 16.62 -10.10
CA ALA A 91 15.20 16.97 -10.96
C ALA A 91 14.08 15.94 -10.82
N ASN A 92 14.43 14.64 -10.71
CA ASN A 92 13.45 13.57 -10.56
C ASN A 92 12.64 13.72 -9.27
N TYR A 93 13.26 14.01 -8.13
CA TYR A 93 12.55 14.25 -6.88
C TYR A 93 11.59 15.45 -6.99
N LYS A 94 12.06 16.58 -7.51
CA LYS A 94 11.25 17.80 -7.67
C LYS A 94 10.06 17.59 -8.62
N ASN A 95 10.28 16.86 -9.71
CA ASN A 95 9.22 16.51 -10.65
C ASN A 95 8.20 15.52 -10.04
N LEU A 96 8.67 14.53 -9.27
CA LEU A 96 7.81 13.60 -8.53
C LEU A 96 6.94 14.36 -7.52
N LEU A 97 7.55 15.28 -6.76
CA LEU A 97 6.85 16.10 -5.80
C LEU A 97 5.73 16.92 -6.45
N ALA A 98 6.03 17.63 -7.55
CA ALA A 98 5.04 18.41 -8.29
C ALA A 98 3.90 17.52 -8.86
N SER A 99 4.23 16.36 -9.39
CA SER A 99 3.26 15.40 -9.91
C SER A 99 2.36 14.83 -8.82
N THR A 100 2.93 14.55 -7.65
CA THR A 100 2.17 14.05 -6.49
C THR A 100 1.24 15.14 -5.95
N GLN A 101 1.67 16.39 -5.92
CA GLN A 101 0.82 17.52 -5.54
C GLN A 101 -0.37 17.70 -6.50
N ASP A 102 -0.13 17.65 -7.82
CA ASP A 102 -1.19 17.74 -8.83
C ASP A 102 -2.20 16.59 -8.72
N LEU A 103 -1.72 15.38 -8.46
CA LEU A 103 -2.58 14.22 -8.21
C LEU A 103 -3.43 14.42 -6.95
N LEU A 104 -2.82 14.87 -5.85
CA LEU A 104 -3.52 15.07 -4.58
C LEU A 104 -4.57 16.19 -4.65
N ASP A 105 -4.30 17.24 -5.41
CA ASP A 105 -5.26 18.32 -5.65
C ASP A 105 -6.50 17.80 -6.41
N HIS A 106 -6.33 16.89 -7.37
CA HIS A 106 -7.44 16.20 -8.03
C HIS A 106 -8.21 15.29 -7.07
N ILE A 107 -7.50 14.44 -6.31
CA ILE A 107 -8.07 13.53 -5.31
C ILE A 107 -8.88 14.30 -4.26
N ALA A 108 -8.37 15.46 -3.80
CA ALA A 108 -9.09 16.35 -2.89
C ALA A 108 -10.40 16.89 -3.49
N SER A 109 -10.43 17.16 -4.79
CA SER A 109 -11.66 17.60 -5.48
C SER A 109 -12.77 16.52 -5.49
N ASN A 110 -12.39 15.29 -5.31
CA ASN A 110 -13.28 14.14 -5.11
C ASN A 110 -13.63 13.88 -3.63
N SER A 111 -13.14 14.72 -2.70
CA SER A 111 -13.24 14.52 -1.25
C SER A 111 -12.59 13.21 -0.79
N GLN A 112 -11.47 12.84 -1.40
CA GLN A 112 -10.74 11.60 -1.16
C GLN A 112 -9.35 11.87 -0.60
N GLN A 113 -8.72 10.81 -0.09
CA GLN A 113 -7.34 10.75 0.35
C GLN A 113 -6.54 9.76 -0.49
N LEU A 114 -5.22 9.98 -0.55
CA LEU A 114 -4.26 9.04 -1.13
C LEU A 114 -3.47 8.37 -0.02
N ASN A 115 -3.43 7.04 0.01
CA ASN A 115 -2.59 6.28 0.90
C ASN A 115 -1.42 5.66 0.11
N LEU A 116 -0.19 6.03 0.47
CA LEU A 116 1.02 5.40 -0.07
C LEU A 116 1.27 4.07 0.63
N GLU A 117 1.47 3.02 -0.13
CA GLU A 117 1.84 1.73 0.44
C GLU A 117 3.31 1.69 0.81
N THR A 118 3.60 1.23 2.04
CA THR A 118 4.98 1.10 2.55
C THR A 118 5.71 -0.08 1.92
N GLY A 119 7.02 0.00 1.92
CA GLY A 119 7.92 -1.07 1.49
C GLY A 119 9.22 -0.53 0.90
N GLN A 120 9.14 0.34 -0.10
CA GLN A 120 10.31 0.81 -0.85
C GLN A 120 11.19 1.78 -0.06
N GLU A 121 10.60 2.60 0.80
CA GLU A 121 11.32 3.60 1.60
C GLU A 121 11.50 3.18 3.05
N THR A 122 12.54 3.71 3.68
CA THR A 122 12.60 3.75 5.14
C THR A 122 11.52 4.67 5.69
N ALA A 123 11.11 4.47 6.95
CA ALA A 123 10.13 5.34 7.60
C ALA A 123 10.52 6.81 7.61
N ASP A 124 11.81 7.11 7.83
CA ASP A 124 12.32 8.47 7.88
C ASP A 124 12.24 9.14 6.49
N HIS A 125 12.63 8.41 5.43
CA HIS A 125 12.56 8.92 4.06
C HIS A 125 11.12 9.15 3.59
N LEU A 126 10.20 8.24 3.92
CA LEU A 126 8.78 8.41 3.65
C LEU A 126 8.20 9.63 4.35
N LEU A 127 8.56 9.86 5.62
CA LEU A 127 8.14 11.05 6.37
C LEU A 127 8.66 12.34 5.75
N ASP A 128 9.91 12.36 5.30
CA ASP A 128 10.49 13.50 4.60
C ASP A 128 9.71 13.82 3.33
N PHE A 129 9.41 12.80 2.52
CA PHE A 129 8.61 12.98 1.30
C PHE A 129 7.20 13.51 1.61
N ILE A 130 6.48 12.93 2.57
CA ILE A 130 5.15 13.39 2.99
C ILE A 130 5.19 14.85 3.44
N ASN A 131 6.19 15.24 4.23
CA ASN A 131 6.34 16.59 4.70
C ASN A 131 6.65 17.58 3.56
N ASP A 132 7.40 17.16 2.53
CA ASP A 132 7.70 17.99 1.37
C ASP A 132 6.50 18.17 0.44
N VAL A 133 5.64 17.16 0.33
CA VAL A 133 4.41 17.21 -0.48
C VAL A 133 3.45 18.31 0.00
N LYS A 134 3.36 18.57 1.28
CA LYS A 134 2.54 19.66 1.86
C LYS A 134 1.08 19.61 1.39
N ARG A 135 0.44 18.45 1.51
CA ARG A 135 -0.99 18.24 1.27
C ARG A 135 -1.56 17.43 2.43
N ASP A 136 -2.75 17.82 2.90
CA ASP A 136 -3.39 17.25 4.08
C ASP A 136 -4.12 15.93 3.80
N ASN A 137 -4.24 15.54 2.53
CA ASN A 137 -4.89 14.32 2.09
C ASN A 137 -3.92 13.22 1.63
N LEU A 138 -2.64 13.29 2.04
CA LEU A 138 -1.64 12.25 1.82
C LEU A 138 -1.40 11.47 3.11
N PHE A 139 -1.62 10.16 3.03
CA PHE A 139 -1.52 9.22 4.15
C PHE A 139 -0.78 7.95 3.76
N ILE A 140 -0.82 6.96 4.65
CA ILE A 140 -0.09 5.70 4.49
C ILE A 140 -1.06 4.52 4.56
N ASN A 141 -0.92 3.59 3.62
CA ASN A 141 -1.31 2.20 3.76
C ASN A 141 -0.09 1.44 4.28
N PHE A 142 -0.14 1.01 5.52
CA PHE A 142 1.03 0.40 6.14
C PHE A 142 1.04 -1.11 5.92
N ASP A 143 2.00 -1.59 5.14
CA ASP A 143 2.31 -3.00 4.97
C ASP A 143 3.63 -3.33 5.69
N PRO A 144 3.57 -4.12 6.78
CA PRO A 144 4.77 -4.46 7.56
C PRO A 144 5.68 -5.44 6.82
N ALA A 145 5.10 -6.37 6.04
CA ALA A 145 5.88 -7.38 5.34
C ALA A 145 6.68 -6.78 4.19
N ASN A 146 6.13 -5.81 3.46
CA ASN A 146 6.85 -5.15 2.38
C ASN A 146 8.17 -4.53 2.88
N MET A 147 8.21 -3.97 4.09
CA MET A 147 9.47 -3.46 4.65
C MET A 147 10.52 -4.55 4.85
N ILE A 148 10.09 -5.75 5.24
CA ILE A 148 10.94 -6.93 5.38
C ILE A 148 11.41 -7.42 4.00
N LEU A 149 10.48 -7.53 3.06
CA LEU A 149 10.75 -8.01 1.70
C LEU A 149 11.73 -7.09 0.96
N TYR A 150 11.58 -5.78 1.07
CA TYR A 150 12.49 -4.80 0.49
C TYR A 150 13.76 -4.56 1.33
N GLY A 151 13.75 -4.95 2.60
CA GLY A 151 14.91 -4.75 3.48
C GLY A 151 15.10 -3.30 3.94
N THR A 152 14.02 -2.52 4.08
CA THR A 152 14.04 -1.08 4.34
C THR A 152 13.96 -0.69 5.82
N GLY A 153 13.76 -1.67 6.71
CA GLY A 153 13.79 -1.42 8.15
C GLY A 153 12.85 -2.32 8.95
N ASP A 154 12.95 -2.22 10.27
CA ASP A 154 12.07 -2.91 11.21
C ASP A 154 10.65 -2.35 11.10
N PRO A 155 9.63 -3.16 10.78
CA PRO A 155 8.27 -2.67 10.56
C PRO A 155 7.61 -2.11 11.83
N ILE A 156 7.94 -2.64 13.02
CA ILE A 156 7.35 -2.17 14.27
C ILE A 156 7.88 -0.78 14.63
N GLU A 157 9.19 -0.58 14.52
CA GLU A 157 9.79 0.73 14.75
C GLU A 157 9.37 1.74 13.68
N ALA A 158 9.20 1.31 12.43
CA ALA A 158 8.67 2.15 11.36
C ALA A 158 7.24 2.59 11.66
N LEU A 159 6.36 1.64 12.05
CA LEU A 159 4.95 1.92 12.37
C LEU A 159 4.82 2.97 13.48
N LYS A 160 5.62 2.85 14.55
CA LYS A 160 5.66 3.86 15.63
C LYS A 160 6.01 5.26 15.12
N LYS A 161 6.94 5.35 14.17
CA LYS A 161 7.35 6.63 13.59
C LYS A 161 6.27 7.26 12.71
N VAL A 162 5.66 6.46 11.82
CA VAL A 162 4.71 6.97 10.82
C VAL A 162 3.26 6.95 11.29
N GLY A 163 2.97 6.44 12.48
CA GLY A 163 1.63 6.09 12.97
C GLY A 163 0.56 7.18 12.78
N LYS A 164 0.91 8.46 12.96
CA LYS A 164 -0.01 9.58 12.75
C LYS A 164 -0.56 9.70 11.33
N PHE A 165 0.15 9.13 10.35
CA PHE A 165 -0.24 9.15 8.93
C PHE A 165 -0.94 7.85 8.48
N VAL A 166 -0.96 6.80 9.29
CA VAL A 166 -1.56 5.51 8.91
C VAL A 166 -3.08 5.64 8.88
N ARG A 167 -3.69 5.28 7.75
CA ARG A 167 -5.15 5.27 7.53
C ARG A 167 -5.68 3.92 7.07
N SER A 168 -4.83 3.10 6.51
CA SER A 168 -5.13 1.72 6.17
C SER A 168 -3.91 0.85 6.42
N VAL A 169 -4.12 -0.46 6.57
CA VAL A 169 -3.04 -1.39 6.83
C VAL A 169 -3.24 -2.68 6.05
N HIS A 170 -2.13 -3.35 5.74
CA HIS A 170 -2.12 -4.74 5.37
C HIS A 170 -1.67 -5.61 6.53
N CYS A 171 -2.29 -6.78 6.63
CA CYS A 171 -1.82 -7.89 7.44
C CYS A 171 -1.21 -8.91 6.49
N LYS A 172 0.08 -8.80 6.29
CA LYS A 172 0.94 -9.61 5.43
C LYS A 172 2.18 -10.00 6.24
N ASP A 173 2.77 -11.13 5.94
CA ASP A 173 3.97 -11.58 6.65
C ASP A 173 5.05 -12.05 5.68
N GLY A 174 6.28 -11.96 6.11
CA GLY A 174 7.43 -12.30 5.30
C GLY A 174 8.67 -12.53 6.13
N THR A 175 9.64 -13.19 5.53
CA THR A 175 10.96 -13.42 6.10
C THR A 175 12.01 -12.57 5.40
N TRP A 176 13.00 -12.12 6.15
CA TRP A 176 14.09 -11.33 5.61
C TRP A 176 14.89 -12.11 4.55
N ALA A 177 15.40 -11.40 3.55
CA ALA A 177 16.52 -11.91 2.77
C ALA A 177 17.70 -12.27 3.66
N ALA A 178 18.59 -13.18 3.18
CA ALA A 178 19.78 -13.58 3.90
C ALA A 178 20.60 -12.36 4.39
N GLU A 179 21.26 -12.50 5.52
CA GLU A 179 22.10 -11.45 6.07
C GLU A 179 23.12 -10.93 5.03
N GLY A 180 23.24 -9.61 4.90
CA GLY A 180 24.07 -8.95 3.86
C GLY A 180 23.44 -8.84 2.47
N LYS A 181 22.25 -9.44 2.25
CA LYS A 181 21.48 -9.34 1.01
C LYS A 181 20.24 -8.45 1.11
N ARG A 182 19.86 -8.07 2.33
CA ARG A 182 18.72 -7.16 2.59
C ARG A 182 18.91 -5.85 1.79
N GLY A 183 17.85 -5.41 1.13
CA GLY A 183 17.90 -4.26 0.24
C GLY A 183 18.50 -4.52 -1.15
N LYS A 184 18.95 -5.76 -1.43
CA LYS A 184 19.52 -6.17 -2.73
C LYS A 184 18.79 -7.35 -3.34
N GLU A 185 18.31 -8.26 -2.50
CA GLU A 185 17.50 -9.40 -2.89
C GLU A 185 16.20 -9.37 -2.09
N TRP A 186 15.14 -9.90 -2.67
CA TRP A 186 13.86 -10.04 -2.00
C TRP A 186 13.93 -10.92 -0.75
N GLY A 187 13.21 -10.53 0.29
CA GLY A 187 12.72 -11.46 1.29
C GLY A 187 11.73 -12.44 0.68
N CYS A 188 11.08 -13.23 1.51
CA CYS A 188 10.10 -14.21 1.06
C CYS A 188 8.77 -13.99 1.78
N GLU A 189 7.68 -13.80 1.04
CA GLU A 189 6.33 -13.78 1.61
C GLU A 189 5.94 -15.18 2.10
N VAL A 190 5.37 -15.21 3.31
CA VAL A 190 4.91 -16.44 3.97
C VAL A 190 3.48 -16.29 4.50
N PRO A 191 2.78 -17.38 4.89
CA PRO A 191 1.50 -17.27 5.57
C PRO A 191 1.58 -16.37 6.81
N LEU A 192 0.50 -15.68 7.11
CA LEU A 192 0.44 -14.75 8.23
C LEU A 192 0.74 -15.47 9.56
N GLY A 193 1.71 -14.98 10.29
CA GLY A 193 2.18 -15.56 11.56
C GLY A 193 3.41 -16.45 11.44
N ASP A 194 3.83 -16.80 10.22
CA ASP A 194 5.01 -17.65 9.99
C ASP A 194 6.27 -16.85 9.65
N GLY A 195 6.16 -15.51 9.61
CA GLY A 195 7.25 -14.62 9.23
C GLY A 195 7.87 -13.86 10.36
N ASP A 196 8.65 -12.85 9.98
CA ASP A 196 9.48 -12.04 10.87
C ASP A 196 8.81 -10.73 11.31
N VAL A 197 7.56 -10.44 10.87
CA VAL A 197 6.83 -9.22 11.26
C VAL A 197 6.50 -9.21 12.76
N GLY A 198 6.11 -10.37 13.31
CA GLY A 198 5.69 -10.47 14.71
C GLY A 198 4.27 -9.89 14.90
N MET A 199 3.26 -10.55 14.33
CA MET A 199 1.86 -10.09 14.25
C MET A 199 1.28 -9.61 15.58
N GLU A 200 1.58 -10.24 16.72
CA GLU A 200 1.11 -9.77 18.03
C GLU A 200 1.63 -8.37 18.35
N ASN A 201 2.93 -8.12 18.17
CA ASN A 201 3.51 -6.80 18.39
C ASN A 201 2.98 -5.77 17.38
N TYR A 202 2.76 -6.21 16.13
CA TYR A 202 2.15 -5.37 15.11
C TYR A 202 0.77 -4.87 15.54
N LEU A 203 -0.13 -5.77 15.96
CA LEU A 203 -1.47 -5.40 16.41
C LEU A 203 -1.45 -4.53 17.68
N ARG A 204 -0.55 -4.82 18.63
CA ARG A 204 -0.37 -3.96 19.83
C ARG A 204 0.09 -2.57 19.44
N THR A 205 1.01 -2.45 18.50
CA THR A 205 1.48 -1.14 18.03
C THR A 205 0.38 -0.39 17.27
N LEU A 206 -0.47 -1.08 16.50
CA LEU A 206 -1.65 -0.47 15.88
C LEU A 206 -2.62 0.11 16.92
N ASP A 207 -2.87 -0.62 18.01
CA ASP A 207 -3.68 -0.14 19.14
C ASP A 207 -3.03 1.07 19.83
N GLU A 208 -1.72 1.00 20.11
CA GLU A 208 -0.96 2.10 20.74
C GLU A 208 -1.01 3.41 19.93
N ILE A 209 -0.99 3.33 18.58
CA ILE A 209 -1.11 4.52 17.71
C ILE A 209 -2.57 4.95 17.49
N GLY A 210 -3.54 4.24 18.07
CA GLY A 210 -4.98 4.52 17.95
C GLY A 210 -5.58 4.14 16.60
N TYR A 211 -5.01 3.18 15.88
CA TYR A 211 -5.58 2.70 14.62
C TYR A 211 -6.85 1.88 14.87
N ALA A 212 -7.97 2.30 14.28
CA ALA A 212 -9.28 1.66 14.42
C ALA A 212 -9.88 1.19 13.07
N GLY A 213 -9.07 1.18 12.02
CA GLY A 213 -9.50 0.76 10.68
C GLY A 213 -9.52 -0.77 10.49
N PRO A 214 -9.87 -1.22 9.29
CA PRO A 214 -9.86 -2.63 8.92
C PRO A 214 -8.45 -3.23 8.97
N LEU A 215 -8.36 -4.50 9.37
CA LEU A 215 -7.16 -5.32 9.24
C LEU A 215 -7.25 -6.10 7.91
N THR A 216 -6.70 -5.54 6.85
CA THR A 216 -6.80 -6.12 5.50
C THR A 216 -5.75 -7.20 5.30
N ILE A 217 -6.17 -8.44 5.19
CA ILE A 217 -5.26 -9.55 4.90
C ILE A 217 -4.84 -9.48 3.44
N GLU A 218 -3.53 -9.53 3.20
CA GLU A 218 -2.95 -9.66 1.86
C GLU A 218 -2.11 -10.93 1.76
N ARG A 219 -2.29 -11.66 0.65
CA ARG A 219 -1.56 -12.89 0.34
C ARG A 219 -1.39 -13.03 -1.17
N GLU A 220 -0.16 -12.85 -1.66
CA GLU A 220 0.16 -12.74 -3.08
C GLU A 220 0.72 -14.06 -3.65
N ILE A 221 -0.15 -15.06 -3.84
CA ILE A 221 0.16 -16.31 -4.54
C ILE A 221 -0.91 -16.60 -5.61
N PRO A 222 -1.03 -15.75 -6.65
CA PRO A 222 -2.11 -15.82 -7.62
C PRO A 222 -2.14 -17.12 -8.43
N GLU A 223 -1.02 -17.82 -8.52
CA GLU A 223 -0.86 -19.11 -9.21
C GLU A 223 -1.46 -20.29 -8.44
N ASP A 224 -1.68 -20.15 -7.12
CA ASP A 224 -2.26 -21.20 -6.27
C ASP A 224 -3.41 -20.65 -5.42
N ARG A 225 -4.58 -20.54 -6.04
CA ARG A 225 -5.79 -19.99 -5.40
C ARG A 225 -6.31 -20.82 -4.24
N GLU A 226 -6.17 -22.14 -4.28
CA GLU A 226 -6.62 -23.01 -3.17
C GLU A 226 -5.75 -22.80 -1.93
N ARG A 227 -4.43 -22.71 -2.13
CA ARG A 227 -3.50 -22.36 -1.06
C ARG A 227 -3.76 -20.94 -0.55
N GLN A 228 -3.91 -19.96 -1.45
CA GLN A 228 -4.22 -18.57 -1.07
C GLN A 228 -5.47 -18.51 -0.17
N LYS A 229 -6.52 -19.20 -0.55
CA LYS A 229 -7.77 -19.26 0.23
C LYS A 229 -7.58 -19.93 1.60
N ALA A 230 -6.77 -21.00 1.66
CA ALA A 230 -6.46 -21.67 2.92
C ALA A 230 -5.62 -20.75 3.84
N ASP A 231 -4.57 -20.11 3.30
CA ASP A 231 -3.71 -19.19 4.02
C ASP A 231 -4.51 -17.98 4.56
N ILE A 232 -5.43 -17.42 3.76
CA ILE A 232 -6.33 -16.33 4.19
C ILE A 232 -7.26 -16.80 5.31
N GLY A 233 -7.82 -18.03 5.23
CA GLY A 233 -8.63 -18.59 6.30
C GLY A 233 -7.87 -18.70 7.62
N GLN A 234 -6.65 -19.20 7.60
CA GLN A 234 -5.77 -19.27 8.77
C GLN A 234 -5.41 -17.88 9.31
N ALA A 235 -5.17 -16.91 8.42
CA ALA A 235 -4.91 -15.54 8.81
C ALA A 235 -6.09 -14.90 9.55
N VAL A 236 -7.33 -15.16 9.12
CA VAL A 236 -8.53 -14.70 9.85
C VAL A 236 -8.56 -15.27 11.26
N ASP A 237 -8.37 -16.59 11.41
CA ASP A 237 -8.38 -17.26 12.72
C ASP A 237 -7.28 -16.70 13.64
N LEU A 238 -6.07 -16.47 13.10
CA LEU A 238 -4.96 -15.86 13.83
C LEU A 238 -5.30 -14.46 14.32
N LEU A 239 -5.80 -13.59 13.42
CA LEU A 239 -6.13 -12.20 13.77
C LEU A 239 -7.25 -12.12 14.80
N VAL A 240 -8.27 -12.98 14.70
CA VAL A 240 -9.34 -13.07 15.72
C VAL A 240 -8.75 -13.44 17.07
N SER A 241 -7.93 -14.50 17.13
CA SER A 241 -7.29 -14.95 18.38
C SER A 241 -6.38 -13.87 18.99
N LEU A 242 -5.59 -13.16 18.17
CA LEU A 242 -4.72 -12.09 18.63
C LEU A 242 -5.52 -10.89 19.16
N LYS A 243 -6.61 -10.51 18.50
CA LYS A 243 -7.49 -9.44 18.98
C LYS A 243 -8.10 -9.77 20.34
N GLU A 244 -8.58 -11.00 20.54
CA GLU A 244 -9.09 -11.45 21.85
C GLU A 244 -8.04 -11.41 22.95
N LYS A 245 -6.78 -11.67 22.60
CA LYS A 245 -5.64 -11.64 23.55
C LYS A 245 -5.20 -10.21 23.90
N ILE A 246 -5.36 -9.28 22.98
CA ILE A 246 -4.91 -7.89 23.17
C ILE A 246 -5.96 -7.08 23.94
N GLY A 247 -7.25 -7.42 23.80
CA GLY A 247 -8.37 -6.75 24.47
C GLY A 247 -9.10 -5.84 23.53
#